data_7ebee911cc2ad76a8f085bdff21e83cb
#
_entry.id   7ebee911cc2ad76a8f085bdff21e83cb
#
_cell.length_a   1.000
_cell.length_b   1.000
_cell.length_c   1.000
_cell.angle_alpha   90.00
_cell.angle_beta   90.00
_cell.angle_gamma   90.00
#
_symmetry.space_group_name_H-M   'P 1'
#
loop_
_entity.id
_entity.type
_entity.pdbx_description
1 polymer ?
#
loop_
_entity_poly.entity_id
_entity_poly.type
_entity_poly.pdbx_seq_one_letter_code
_entity_poly.pdbx_strand_id
1 'polypeptide(L)'
;MGIFEVFVDTFVVCTITCIVILITGVWNSGLDGATLTLSAFETGIGSIGRIILALGVFLFGLTTSSGVYAQIEVVVRYLVGNSKMKNKILKFYKWTYPIPSLGMVVIAVYLGYPGATLWLFSDASTALPILANIITLFLLTPRFLGLIKDYMARYKHVGTVDPEFPIFYEKEEDEEVKARAEWATAE
;
A
#
# COMPACT_ATOMS: atom_id res chain seq x y z
N MET A 1 10.68 8.86 -1.77
CA MET A 1 10.43 7.65 -2.58
C MET A 1 8.92 7.50 -2.86
N GLY A 2 8.04 7.39 -1.85
CA GLY A 2 6.60 7.13 -2.06
C GLY A 2 5.86 8.11 -2.98
N ILE A 3 6.15 9.41 -2.92
CA ILE A 3 5.53 10.41 -3.81
C ILE A 3 5.86 10.12 -5.28
N PHE A 4 7.10 9.78 -5.58
CA PHE A 4 7.53 9.45 -6.94
C PHE A 4 6.90 8.14 -7.43
N GLU A 5 6.83 7.14 -6.58
CA GLU A 5 6.19 5.85 -6.85
C GLU A 5 4.70 6.04 -7.21
N VAL A 6 3.95 6.73 -6.36
CA VAL A 6 2.52 7.02 -6.60
C VAL A 6 2.32 7.84 -7.89
N PHE A 7 3.20 8.82 -8.17
CA PHE A 7 3.14 9.60 -9.39
C PHE A 7 3.33 8.71 -10.64
N VAL A 8 4.34 7.85 -10.65
CA VAL A 8 4.59 6.95 -11.77
C VAL A 8 3.45 5.96 -11.94
N ASP A 9 3.02 5.31 -10.88
CA ASP A 9 1.96 4.30 -10.93
C ASP A 9 0.62 4.91 -11.36
N THR A 10 0.17 5.96 -10.68
CA THR A 10 -1.16 6.53 -10.92
C THR A 10 -1.20 7.42 -12.15
N PHE A 11 -0.19 8.27 -12.35
CA PHE A 11 -0.23 9.24 -13.45
C PHE A 11 0.30 8.66 -14.76
N VAL A 12 1.47 8.02 -14.74
CA VAL A 12 2.10 7.52 -15.97
C VAL A 12 1.43 6.23 -16.43
N VAL A 13 1.35 5.21 -15.58
CA VAL A 13 0.83 3.87 -15.96
C VAL A 13 -0.66 3.93 -16.29
N CYS A 14 -1.48 4.57 -15.47
CA CYS A 14 -2.92 4.68 -15.74
C CYS A 14 -3.21 5.53 -16.99
N THR A 15 -2.44 6.61 -17.23
CA THR A 15 -2.59 7.43 -18.44
C THR A 15 -2.25 6.65 -19.70
N ILE A 16 -1.12 5.91 -19.70
CA ILE A 16 -0.74 5.06 -20.85
C ILE A 16 -1.83 4.02 -21.10
N THR A 17 -2.31 3.34 -20.10
CA THR A 17 -3.39 2.33 -20.23
C THR A 17 -4.65 2.93 -20.81
N CYS A 18 -5.07 4.11 -20.32
CA CYS A 18 -6.23 4.83 -20.81
C CYS A 18 -6.07 5.22 -22.30
N ILE A 19 -4.92 5.77 -22.65
CA ILE A 19 -4.61 6.16 -24.05
C ILE A 19 -4.65 4.96 -24.97
N VAL A 20 -4.05 3.83 -24.58
CA VAL A 20 -4.04 2.60 -25.40
C VAL A 20 -5.47 2.09 -25.62
N ILE A 21 -6.31 2.06 -24.58
CA ILE A 21 -7.72 1.64 -24.70
C ILE A 21 -8.49 2.57 -25.65
N LEU A 22 -8.29 3.88 -25.55
CA LEU A 22 -8.96 4.87 -26.42
C LEU A 22 -8.53 4.78 -27.88
N ILE A 23 -7.22 4.70 -28.15
CA ILE A 23 -6.67 4.67 -29.52
C ILE A 23 -7.06 3.37 -30.23
N THR A 24 -7.06 2.25 -29.53
CA THR A 24 -7.43 0.95 -30.11
C THR A 24 -8.93 0.78 -30.33
N GLY A 25 -9.75 1.65 -29.75
CA GLY A 25 -11.21 1.63 -29.92
C GLY A 25 -11.92 0.49 -29.20
N VAL A 26 -11.23 -0.29 -28.38
CA VAL A 26 -11.82 -1.46 -27.68
C VAL A 26 -12.71 -1.07 -26.49
N TRP A 27 -12.77 0.21 -26.13
CA TRP A 27 -13.58 0.71 -25.00
C TRP A 27 -15.07 0.42 -25.14
N ASN A 28 -15.58 0.21 -26.35
CA ASN A 28 -16.99 -0.11 -26.63
C ASN A 28 -17.23 -1.61 -26.90
N SER A 29 -16.25 -2.48 -26.67
CA SER A 29 -16.35 -3.93 -26.92
C SER A 29 -17.19 -4.69 -25.91
N GLY A 30 -17.64 -4.04 -24.83
CA GLY A 30 -18.34 -4.70 -23.71
C GLY A 30 -17.42 -5.50 -22.79
N LEU A 31 -16.11 -5.46 -23.02
CA LEU A 31 -15.11 -6.03 -22.11
C LEU A 31 -14.84 -5.08 -20.95
N ASP A 32 -14.45 -5.62 -19.81
CA ASP A 32 -14.12 -4.85 -18.60
C ASP A 32 -12.79 -5.29 -17.97
N GLY A 33 -12.27 -4.46 -17.06
CA GLY A 33 -11.10 -4.76 -16.24
C GLY A 33 -9.86 -5.19 -17.03
N ALA A 34 -9.21 -6.24 -16.57
CA ALA A 34 -7.98 -6.76 -17.18
C ALA A 34 -8.16 -7.27 -18.60
N THR A 35 -9.33 -7.81 -18.93
CA THR A 35 -9.64 -8.34 -20.27
C THR A 35 -9.70 -7.22 -21.31
N LEU A 36 -10.28 -6.07 -20.95
CA LEU A 36 -10.30 -4.88 -21.81
C LEU A 36 -8.87 -4.39 -22.12
N THR A 37 -8.04 -4.30 -21.09
CA THR A 37 -6.65 -3.85 -21.23
C THR A 37 -5.83 -4.83 -22.07
N LEU A 38 -5.96 -6.14 -21.83
CA LEU A 38 -5.29 -7.17 -22.64
C LEU A 38 -5.70 -7.09 -24.11
N SER A 39 -7.00 -6.92 -24.40
CA SER A 39 -7.53 -6.76 -25.76
C SER A 39 -6.98 -5.48 -26.42
N ALA A 40 -6.86 -4.39 -25.67
CA ALA A 40 -6.31 -3.13 -26.18
C ALA A 40 -4.84 -3.28 -26.60
N PHE A 41 -4.02 -3.91 -25.79
CA PHE A 41 -2.61 -4.17 -26.12
C PHE A 41 -2.45 -5.18 -27.25
N GLU A 42 -3.31 -6.20 -27.31
CA GLU A 42 -3.33 -7.16 -28.43
C GLU A 42 -3.72 -6.49 -29.75
N THR A 43 -4.70 -5.59 -29.72
CA THR A 43 -5.12 -4.84 -30.91
C THR A 43 -4.04 -3.85 -31.35
N GLY A 44 -3.32 -3.22 -30.41
CA GLY A 44 -2.31 -2.20 -30.73
C GLY A 44 -0.97 -2.78 -31.19
N ILE A 45 -0.50 -3.86 -30.59
CA ILE A 45 0.87 -4.40 -30.80
C ILE A 45 0.84 -5.89 -31.20
N GLY A 46 -0.34 -6.47 -31.34
CA GLY A 46 -0.50 -7.90 -31.63
C GLY A 46 -0.27 -8.81 -30.43
N SER A 47 -0.14 -10.11 -30.67
CA SER A 47 0.01 -11.14 -29.64
C SER A 47 1.18 -10.89 -28.68
N ILE A 48 2.22 -10.22 -29.12
CA ILE A 48 3.37 -9.84 -28.28
C ILE A 48 2.91 -8.86 -27.19
N GLY A 49 2.07 -7.87 -27.54
CA GLY A 49 1.52 -6.92 -26.57
C GLY A 49 0.74 -7.59 -25.45
N ARG A 50 -0.07 -8.58 -25.81
CA ARG A 50 -0.80 -9.40 -24.82
C ARG A 50 0.13 -10.14 -23.86
N ILE A 51 1.20 -10.75 -24.38
CA ILE A 51 2.16 -11.48 -23.53
C ILE A 51 2.92 -10.54 -22.61
N ILE A 52 3.40 -9.41 -23.15
CA ILE A 52 4.12 -8.40 -22.34
C ILE A 52 3.22 -7.88 -21.22
N LEU A 53 1.97 -7.54 -21.52
CA LEU A 53 1.04 -7.05 -20.51
C LEU A 53 0.71 -8.13 -19.46
N ALA A 54 0.48 -9.37 -19.87
CA ALA A 54 0.19 -10.48 -18.95
C ALA A 54 1.36 -10.72 -17.98
N LEU A 55 2.60 -10.70 -18.48
CA LEU A 55 3.80 -10.79 -17.63
C LEU A 55 3.93 -9.58 -16.71
N GLY A 56 3.67 -8.37 -17.22
CA GLY A 56 3.69 -7.15 -16.42
C GLY A 56 2.68 -7.19 -15.28
N VAL A 57 1.44 -7.57 -15.55
CA VAL A 57 0.38 -7.71 -14.52
C VAL A 57 0.75 -8.78 -13.49
N PHE A 58 1.31 -9.90 -13.93
CA PHE A 58 1.77 -10.95 -13.02
C PHE A 58 2.87 -10.45 -12.08
N LEU A 59 3.91 -9.82 -12.61
CA LEU A 59 5.02 -9.29 -11.82
C LEU A 59 4.55 -8.17 -10.89
N PHE A 60 3.70 -7.26 -11.36
CA PHE A 60 3.13 -6.19 -10.56
C PHE A 60 2.27 -6.74 -9.42
N GLY A 61 1.41 -7.72 -9.69
CA GLY A 61 0.62 -8.39 -8.67
C GLY A 61 1.48 -9.07 -7.60
N LEU A 62 2.56 -9.74 -8.01
CA LEU A 62 3.49 -10.40 -7.11
C LEU A 62 4.22 -9.39 -6.21
N THR A 63 4.74 -8.29 -6.78
CA THR A 63 5.43 -7.26 -6.01
C THR A 63 4.50 -6.52 -5.08
N THR A 64 3.30 -6.16 -5.51
CA THR A 64 2.27 -5.50 -4.70
C THR A 64 1.85 -6.40 -3.53
N SER A 65 1.57 -7.68 -3.78
CA SER A 65 1.21 -8.63 -2.73
C SER A 65 2.33 -8.78 -1.70
N SER A 66 3.59 -8.81 -2.14
CA SER A 66 4.76 -8.87 -1.25
C SER A 66 4.92 -7.60 -0.42
N GLY A 67 4.67 -6.43 -1.01
CA GLY A 67 4.70 -5.15 -0.33
C GLY A 67 3.64 -5.04 0.76
N VAL A 68 2.39 -5.39 0.44
CA VAL A 68 1.28 -5.41 1.41
C VAL A 68 1.55 -6.41 2.54
N TYR A 69 2.09 -7.59 2.22
CA TYR A 69 2.52 -8.56 3.23
C TYR A 69 3.49 -7.94 4.23
N ALA A 70 4.53 -7.25 3.74
CA ALA A 70 5.53 -6.63 4.60
C ALA A 70 4.94 -5.51 5.47
N GLN A 71 4.06 -4.67 4.93
CA GLN A 71 3.38 -3.61 5.68
C GLN A 71 2.54 -4.17 6.83
N ILE A 72 1.72 -5.19 6.55
CA ILE A 72 0.89 -5.83 7.57
C ILE A 72 1.77 -6.56 8.60
N GLU A 73 2.88 -7.18 8.18
CA GLU A 73 3.82 -7.81 9.11
C GLU A 73 4.38 -6.81 10.14
N VAL A 74 4.71 -5.58 9.71
CA VAL A 74 5.16 -4.51 10.61
C VAL A 74 4.06 -4.16 11.62
N VAL A 75 2.81 -3.99 11.17
CA VAL A 75 1.67 -3.72 12.05
C VAL A 75 1.45 -4.86 13.06
N VAL A 76 1.49 -6.12 12.60
CA VAL A 76 1.36 -7.29 13.48
C VAL A 76 2.49 -7.33 14.51
N ARG A 77 3.73 -7.04 14.12
CA ARG A 77 4.89 -6.96 15.03
C ARG A 77 4.71 -5.89 16.11
N TYR A 78 4.17 -4.73 15.72
CA TYR A 78 3.86 -3.64 16.64
C TYR A 78 2.77 -4.04 17.63
N LEU A 79 1.65 -4.58 17.17
CA LEU A 79 0.52 -4.98 18.02
C LEU A 79 0.87 -6.11 19.00
N VAL A 80 1.70 -7.06 18.57
CA VAL A 80 2.11 -8.19 19.42
C VAL A 80 3.20 -7.79 20.43
N GLY A 81 3.95 -6.72 20.16
CA GLY A 81 5.02 -6.22 21.02
C GLY A 81 6.05 -7.30 21.38
N ASN A 82 6.42 -7.40 22.68
CA ASN A 82 7.39 -8.34 23.21
C ASN A 82 6.77 -9.65 23.75
N SER A 83 5.56 -10.01 23.31
CA SER A 83 4.90 -11.24 23.77
C SER A 83 5.71 -12.50 23.41
N LYS A 84 5.73 -13.48 24.32
CA LYS A 84 6.33 -14.82 24.10
C LYS A 84 5.73 -15.54 22.89
N MET A 85 4.54 -15.14 22.44
CA MET A 85 3.86 -15.72 21.29
C MET A 85 4.19 -15.04 19.95
N LYS A 86 4.99 -13.98 19.95
CA LYS A 86 5.33 -13.19 18.75
C LYS A 86 5.72 -14.06 17.54
N ASN A 87 6.67 -14.98 17.75
CA ASN A 87 7.16 -15.84 16.66
C ASN A 87 6.10 -16.81 16.14
N LYS A 88 5.19 -17.29 17.02
CA LYS A 88 4.08 -18.17 16.61
C LYS A 88 3.06 -17.41 15.79
N ILE A 89 2.70 -16.19 16.21
CA ILE A 89 1.73 -15.33 15.52
C ILE A 89 2.27 -14.93 14.15
N LEU A 90 3.53 -14.51 14.05
CA LEU A 90 4.17 -14.17 12.78
C LEU A 90 4.27 -15.37 11.83
N LYS A 91 4.59 -16.56 12.37
CA LYS A 91 4.59 -17.79 11.57
C LYS A 91 3.19 -18.14 11.07
N PHE A 92 2.17 -18.01 11.91
CA PHE A 92 0.78 -18.21 11.53
C PHE A 92 0.36 -17.20 10.44
N TYR A 93 0.63 -15.91 10.62
CA TYR A 93 0.39 -14.87 9.63
C TYR A 93 1.03 -15.19 8.28
N LYS A 94 2.32 -15.57 8.28
CA LYS A 94 3.05 -15.92 7.06
C LYS A 94 2.37 -17.04 6.25
N TRP A 95 1.86 -18.06 6.92
CA TRP A 95 1.20 -19.19 6.26
C TRP A 95 -0.26 -18.87 5.86
N THR A 96 -0.94 -18.05 6.63
CA THR A 96 -2.34 -17.73 6.41
C THR A 96 -2.53 -16.62 5.37
N TYR A 97 -1.55 -15.71 5.22
CA TYR A 97 -1.66 -14.55 4.33
C TYR A 97 -2.11 -14.87 2.89
N PRO A 98 -1.57 -15.85 2.17
CA PRO A 98 -2.00 -16.13 0.80
C PRO A 98 -3.35 -16.88 0.70
N ILE A 99 -3.84 -17.48 1.79
CA ILE A 99 -5.02 -18.35 1.76
C ILE A 99 -6.30 -17.61 1.41
N PRO A 100 -6.63 -16.44 2.02
CA PRO A 100 -7.86 -15.72 1.71
C PRO A 100 -7.93 -15.25 0.24
N SER A 101 -6.84 -14.72 -0.29
CA SER A 101 -6.78 -14.25 -1.68
C SER A 101 -6.89 -15.40 -2.68
N LEU A 102 -6.17 -16.50 -2.43
CA LEU A 102 -6.29 -17.72 -3.25
C LEU A 102 -7.72 -18.27 -3.17
N GLY A 103 -8.28 -18.34 -1.97
CA GLY A 103 -9.65 -18.82 -1.75
C GLY A 103 -10.68 -17.99 -2.52
N MET A 104 -10.57 -16.67 -2.50
CA MET A 104 -11.45 -15.77 -3.25
C MET A 104 -11.36 -16.00 -4.77
N VAL A 105 -10.15 -16.16 -5.32
CA VAL A 105 -9.95 -16.44 -6.74
C VAL A 105 -10.55 -17.81 -7.11
N VAL A 106 -10.29 -18.84 -6.33
CA VAL A 106 -10.81 -20.20 -6.58
C VAL A 106 -12.35 -20.19 -6.54
N ILE A 107 -12.94 -19.58 -5.53
CA ILE A 107 -14.41 -19.46 -5.39
C ILE A 107 -15.00 -18.70 -6.59
N ALA A 108 -14.39 -17.59 -6.98
CA ALA A 108 -14.86 -16.79 -8.11
C ALA A 108 -14.82 -17.58 -9.44
N VAL A 109 -13.73 -18.29 -9.69
CA VAL A 109 -13.58 -19.14 -10.87
C VAL A 109 -14.57 -20.30 -10.84
N TYR A 110 -14.74 -20.95 -9.69
CA TYR A 110 -15.65 -22.08 -9.54
C TYR A 110 -17.13 -21.70 -9.70
N LEU A 111 -17.52 -20.54 -9.15
CA LEU A 111 -18.88 -20.02 -9.25
C LEU A 111 -19.13 -19.21 -10.54
N GLY A 112 -18.10 -18.97 -11.35
CA GLY A 112 -18.21 -18.20 -12.58
C GLY A 112 -18.56 -16.72 -12.36
N TYR A 113 -18.14 -16.11 -11.23
CA TYR A 113 -18.43 -14.73 -10.97
C TYR A 113 -17.65 -13.80 -11.92
N PRO A 114 -18.31 -12.75 -12.45
CA PRO A 114 -17.62 -11.72 -13.23
C PRO A 114 -16.53 -11.03 -12.38
N GLY A 115 -15.44 -10.63 -13.02
CA GLY A 115 -14.37 -9.87 -12.36
C GLY A 115 -14.85 -8.61 -11.64
N ALA A 116 -15.86 -7.93 -12.20
CA ALA A 116 -16.49 -6.76 -11.60
C ALA A 116 -17.07 -7.05 -10.19
N THR A 117 -17.63 -8.25 -9.97
CA THR A 117 -18.17 -8.62 -8.65
C THR A 117 -17.06 -8.73 -7.59
N LEU A 118 -15.89 -9.24 -7.96
CA LEU A 118 -14.72 -9.30 -7.06
C LEU A 118 -14.23 -7.89 -6.69
N TRP A 119 -14.22 -6.98 -7.65
CA TRP A 119 -13.87 -5.59 -7.40
C TRP A 119 -14.85 -4.91 -6.45
N LEU A 120 -16.17 -5.07 -6.65
CA LEU A 120 -17.18 -4.53 -5.73
C LEU A 120 -17.00 -5.05 -4.29
N PHE A 121 -16.69 -6.33 -4.14
CA PHE A 121 -16.41 -6.89 -2.81
C PHE A 121 -15.13 -6.30 -2.19
N SER A 122 -14.07 -6.15 -2.98
CA SER A 122 -12.82 -5.52 -2.55
C SER A 122 -13.07 -4.08 -2.10
N ASP A 123 -13.76 -3.28 -2.91
CA ASP A 123 -14.07 -1.87 -2.61
C ASP A 123 -14.92 -1.74 -1.34
N ALA A 124 -15.94 -2.58 -1.19
CA ALA A 124 -16.76 -2.60 0.02
C ALA A 124 -15.94 -2.96 1.28
N SER A 125 -14.99 -3.90 1.16
CA SER A 125 -14.15 -4.30 2.30
C SER A 125 -13.13 -3.24 2.69
N THR A 126 -12.69 -2.40 1.75
CA THR A 126 -11.75 -1.29 2.01
C THR A 126 -12.39 -0.03 2.56
N ALA A 127 -13.72 0.09 2.51
CA ALA A 127 -14.43 1.29 2.98
C ALA A 127 -14.15 1.62 4.45
N LEU A 128 -14.17 0.63 5.33
CA LEU A 128 -13.93 0.83 6.76
C LEU A 128 -12.48 1.24 7.08
N PRO A 129 -11.43 0.58 6.54
CA PRO A 129 -10.06 1.07 6.62
C PRO A 129 -9.85 2.48 6.09
N ILE A 130 -10.51 2.86 4.99
CA ILE A 130 -10.41 4.21 4.42
C ILE A 130 -10.98 5.25 5.39
N LEU A 131 -12.15 5.01 5.97
CA LEU A 131 -12.74 5.92 6.97
C LEU A 131 -11.83 6.09 8.19
N ALA A 132 -11.28 5.00 8.71
CA ALA A 132 -10.32 5.06 9.83
C ALA A 132 -9.07 5.85 9.45
N ASN A 133 -8.55 5.67 8.24
CA ASN A 133 -7.39 6.41 7.73
C ASN A 133 -7.67 7.91 7.59
N ILE A 134 -8.84 8.29 7.07
CA ILE A 134 -9.24 9.71 6.96
C ILE A 134 -9.27 10.36 8.34
N ILE A 135 -9.88 9.72 9.34
CA ILE A 135 -9.91 10.24 10.72
C ILE A 135 -8.49 10.41 11.26
N THR A 136 -7.63 9.40 11.07
CA THR A 136 -6.23 9.44 11.50
C THR A 136 -5.46 10.58 10.84
N LEU A 137 -5.64 10.80 9.52
CA LEU A 137 -5.02 11.90 8.79
C LEU A 137 -5.46 13.26 9.35
N PHE A 138 -6.75 13.45 9.63
CA PHE A 138 -7.22 14.69 10.25
C PHE A 138 -6.57 14.93 11.62
N LEU A 139 -6.47 13.91 12.46
CA LEU A 139 -5.86 14.00 13.78
C LEU A 139 -4.34 14.29 13.72
N LEU A 140 -3.65 13.75 12.71
CA LEU A 140 -2.20 13.91 12.53
C LEU A 140 -1.82 15.18 11.74
N THR A 141 -2.75 15.81 11.02
CA THR A 141 -2.50 16.98 10.18
C THR A 141 -1.80 18.11 10.94
N PRO A 142 -2.20 18.51 12.16
CA PRO A 142 -1.51 19.59 12.89
C PRO A 142 -0.04 19.26 13.18
N ARG A 143 0.26 18.00 13.53
CA ARG A 143 1.63 17.53 13.78
C ARG A 143 2.46 17.55 12.49
N PHE A 144 1.88 17.08 11.39
CA PHE A 144 2.53 17.11 10.08
C PHE A 144 2.86 18.53 9.62
N LEU A 145 1.93 19.47 9.78
CA LEU A 145 2.17 20.88 9.47
C LEU A 145 3.25 21.49 10.37
N GLY A 146 3.29 21.12 11.64
CA GLY A 146 4.36 21.48 12.57
C GLY A 146 5.73 21.02 12.09
N LEU A 147 5.85 19.76 11.68
CA LEU A 147 7.08 19.17 11.12
C LEU A 147 7.54 19.88 9.83
N ILE A 148 6.59 20.20 8.93
CA ILE A 148 6.92 20.97 7.70
C ILE A 148 7.44 22.36 8.07
N LYS A 149 6.80 23.03 9.01
CA LYS A 149 7.20 24.38 9.46
C LYS A 149 8.61 24.36 10.07
N ASP A 150 8.91 23.38 10.92
CA ASP A 150 10.23 23.20 11.51
C ASP A 150 11.28 22.86 10.44
N TYR A 151 10.98 21.95 9.50
CA TYR A 151 11.85 21.64 8.38
C TYR A 151 12.17 22.89 7.52
N MET A 152 11.14 23.69 7.20
CA MET A 152 11.32 24.91 6.42
C MET A 152 12.20 25.93 7.15
N ALA A 153 12.04 26.06 8.46
CA ALA A 153 12.86 26.94 9.28
C ALA A 153 14.32 26.49 9.34
N ARG A 154 14.58 25.20 9.59
CA ARG A 154 15.95 24.64 9.75
C ARG A 154 16.72 24.52 8.44
N TYR A 155 16.09 24.03 7.38
CA TYR A 155 16.76 23.66 6.13
C TYR A 155 16.56 24.66 5.00
N LYS A 156 15.46 25.40 4.99
CA LYS A 156 15.18 26.41 3.97
C LYS A 156 15.33 27.83 4.47
N HIS A 157 15.61 28.02 5.75
CA HIS A 157 15.77 29.32 6.40
C HIS A 157 14.51 30.20 6.25
N VAL A 158 13.32 29.59 6.20
CA VAL A 158 12.04 30.32 6.12
C VAL A 158 11.31 30.16 7.44
N GLY A 159 11.23 31.25 8.20
CA GLY A 159 10.62 31.32 9.53
C GLY A 159 11.63 31.24 10.68
N THR A 160 11.14 31.07 11.90
CA THR A 160 11.94 30.96 13.13
C THR A 160 12.10 29.51 13.54
N VAL A 161 13.33 29.09 13.82
CA VAL A 161 13.62 27.79 14.36
C VAL A 161 13.18 27.75 15.83
N ASP A 162 12.37 26.76 16.20
CA ASP A 162 12.02 26.48 17.58
C ASP A 162 13.02 25.44 18.12
N PRO A 163 13.91 25.79 19.07
CA PRO A 163 14.91 24.86 19.62
C PRO A 163 14.28 23.78 20.49
N GLU A 164 13.05 23.98 21.01
CA GLU A 164 12.34 23.01 21.85
C GLU A 164 11.35 22.15 21.04
N PHE A 165 11.29 22.31 19.71
CA PHE A 165 10.39 21.53 18.88
C PHE A 165 10.76 20.05 18.95
N PRO A 166 9.90 19.17 19.51
CA PRO A 166 10.23 17.75 19.64
C PRO A 166 10.20 17.10 18.27
N ILE A 167 11.34 16.66 17.78
CA ILE A 167 11.43 15.78 16.62
C ILE A 167 10.74 14.46 17.00
N PHE A 168 9.84 13.99 16.16
CA PHE A 168 8.80 12.98 16.43
C PHE A 168 9.31 11.66 17.05
N TYR A 169 10.61 11.37 16.96
CA TYR A 169 11.20 10.12 17.46
C TYR A 169 12.25 10.31 18.57
N GLU A 170 12.79 11.50 18.76
CA GLU A 170 13.84 11.72 19.76
C GLU A 170 13.33 11.54 21.19
N LYS A 171 12.06 11.91 21.49
CA LYS A 171 11.50 11.71 22.84
C LYS A 171 11.19 10.25 23.14
N GLU A 172 10.73 9.48 22.16
CA GLU A 172 10.46 8.05 22.36
C GLU A 172 11.78 7.25 22.49
N GLU A 173 12.82 7.59 21.70
CA GLU A 173 14.15 6.98 21.84
C GLU A 173 14.80 7.35 23.19
N ASP A 174 14.71 8.60 23.62
CA ASP A 174 15.22 9.04 24.91
C ASP A 174 14.49 8.40 26.09
N GLU A 175 13.18 8.21 26.01
CA GLU A 175 12.39 7.52 27.03
C GLU A 175 12.68 6.01 27.05
N GLU A 176 12.83 5.36 25.88
CA GLU A 176 13.25 3.95 25.81
C GLU A 176 14.69 3.73 26.32
N VAL A 177 15.61 4.63 25.98
CA VAL A 177 17.01 4.59 26.45
C VAL A 177 17.07 4.81 27.96
N LYS A 178 16.30 5.76 28.49
CA LYS A 178 16.19 5.99 29.94
C LYS A 178 15.57 4.79 30.66
N ALA A 179 14.47 4.25 30.14
CA ALA A 179 13.84 3.06 30.70
C ALA A 179 14.79 1.85 30.68
N ARG A 180 15.56 1.64 29.61
CA ARG A 180 16.59 0.57 29.57
C ARG A 180 17.74 0.79 30.56
N ALA A 181 18.16 2.03 30.74
CA ALA A 181 19.20 2.37 31.71
C ALA A 181 18.73 2.15 33.14
N GLU A 182 17.49 2.50 33.47
CA GLU A 182 16.89 2.26 34.79
C GLU A 182 16.75 0.76 35.11
N TRP A 183 16.39 -0.06 34.11
CA TRP A 183 16.35 -1.52 34.25
C TRP A 183 17.73 -2.13 34.51
N ALA A 184 18.76 -1.62 33.83
CA ALA A 184 20.13 -2.10 33.98
C ALA A 184 20.79 -1.73 35.32
N THR A 185 20.26 -0.70 36.01
CA THR A 185 20.75 -0.27 37.33
C THR A 185 19.94 -0.88 38.49
N ALA A 186 18.83 -1.59 38.21
CA ALA A 186 17.97 -2.24 39.18
C ALA A 186 18.28 -3.73 39.42
N GLU A 187 19.24 -4.32 38.65
CA GLU A 187 19.85 -5.64 38.86
C GLU A 187 21.21 -5.50 39.57
#